data_bf163fa5182b70f15d173dff5158e4e1
#
_entry.id   bf163fa5182b70f15d173dff5158e4e1
#
_cell.length_a   1.000
_cell.length_b   1.000
_cell.length_c   1.000
_cell.angle_alpha   90.00
_cell.angle_beta   90.00
_cell.angle_gamma   90.00
#
_symmetry.space_group_name_H-M   'P 1'
#
loop_
_entity.id
_entity.type
_entity.pdbx_description
1 polymer ?
#
loop_
_entity_poly.entity_id
_entity_poly.type
_entity_poly.pdbx_seq_one_letter_code
_entity_poly.pdbx_strand_id
1 'polypeptide(L)'
;FGDIIKPNVKSYSGLELSKHGCDYSSKHYNLKVFNETLENHAKRKIKYDVVIMADVIEHFSDPFTIIEFINEILNEDGLLIFTTFNIDSFYAKITGRNYHWILPFHLFYFSNKTLRSICFERNLEIFKISNDTRTVSVYYLLEKLEKIFPKLKLIFLAIKKIKIFNNLNINVNLFDLNIYYARKISKKHNDD
;
A
#
# COMPACT_ATOMS: atom_id res chain seq x y z
N PHE A 1 11.54 0.42 6.02
CA PHE A 1 10.40 -0.21 6.70
C PHE A 1 10.84 -1.43 7.50
N GLY A 2 11.44 -2.44 6.88
CA GLY A 2 11.91 -3.65 7.57
C GLY A 2 12.88 -3.39 8.71
N ASP A 3 13.79 -2.44 8.55
CA ASP A 3 14.73 -2.02 9.57
C ASP A 3 14.04 -1.44 10.83
N ILE A 4 12.94 -0.72 10.64
CA ILE A 4 12.14 -0.16 11.73
C ILE A 4 11.35 -1.25 12.47
N ILE A 5 10.81 -2.24 11.74
CA ILE A 5 9.96 -3.28 12.34
C ILE A 5 10.77 -4.40 12.99
N LYS A 6 11.89 -4.80 12.38
CA LYS A 6 12.70 -5.93 12.82
C LYS A 6 13.01 -5.95 14.33
N PRO A 7 13.34 -4.84 15.01
CA PRO A 7 13.62 -4.85 16.45
C PRO A 7 12.40 -5.20 17.32
N ASN A 8 11.18 -5.08 16.77
CA ASN A 8 9.92 -5.24 17.51
C ASN A 8 9.20 -6.57 17.22
N VAL A 9 9.81 -7.45 16.44
CA VAL A 9 9.25 -8.75 16.05
C VAL A 9 10.22 -9.89 16.31
N LYS A 10 9.71 -11.10 16.53
CA LYS A 10 10.57 -12.29 16.73
C LYS A 10 11.35 -12.66 15.48
N SER A 11 10.74 -12.50 14.32
CA SER A 11 11.38 -12.75 13.02
C SER A 11 10.81 -11.80 11.98
N TYR A 12 11.63 -11.48 10.98
CA TYR A 12 11.27 -10.66 9.83
C TYR A 12 11.76 -11.35 8.55
N SER A 13 10.93 -11.33 7.52
CA SER A 13 11.30 -11.72 6.16
C SER A 13 10.66 -10.76 5.18
N GLY A 14 11.35 -10.43 4.11
CA GLY A 14 10.83 -9.65 2.99
C GLY A 14 10.83 -10.46 1.69
N LEU A 15 9.98 -10.06 0.74
CA LEU A 15 10.02 -10.50 -0.65
C LEU A 15 10.40 -9.32 -1.53
N GLU A 16 11.32 -9.53 -2.45
CA GLU A 16 11.77 -8.52 -3.40
C GLU A 16 12.19 -9.21 -4.71
N LEU A 17 11.66 -8.75 -5.83
CA LEU A 17 11.98 -9.31 -7.14
C LEU A 17 13.32 -8.84 -7.68
N SER A 18 13.74 -7.62 -7.30
CA SER A 18 15.03 -7.08 -7.68
C SER A 18 16.14 -7.71 -6.86
N LYS A 19 17.05 -8.43 -7.52
CA LYS A 19 18.24 -8.94 -6.87
C LYS A 19 19.05 -7.83 -6.19
N HIS A 20 19.17 -6.67 -6.85
CA HIS A 20 19.85 -5.51 -6.27
C HIS A 20 19.16 -5.03 -4.98
N GLY A 21 17.85 -4.97 -4.94
CA GLY A 21 17.06 -4.63 -3.75
C GLY A 21 17.28 -5.61 -2.61
N CYS A 22 17.31 -6.93 -2.91
CA CYS A 22 17.62 -7.97 -1.93
C CYS A 22 19.04 -7.80 -1.36
N ASP A 23 20.04 -7.68 -2.22
CA ASP A 23 21.44 -7.56 -1.83
C ASP A 23 21.68 -6.28 -1.00
N TYR A 24 21.07 -5.17 -1.41
CA TYR A 24 21.12 -3.90 -0.68
C TYR A 24 20.50 -4.02 0.71
N SER A 25 19.30 -4.57 0.81
CA SER A 25 18.58 -4.74 2.07
C SER A 25 19.32 -5.68 3.04
N SER A 26 19.89 -6.76 2.53
CA SER A 26 20.71 -7.68 3.33
C SER A 26 21.98 -7.02 3.81
N LYS A 27 22.72 -6.34 2.92
CA LYS A 27 24.03 -5.75 3.22
C LYS A 27 23.94 -4.56 4.17
N HIS A 28 22.98 -3.67 3.97
CA HIS A 28 22.91 -2.40 4.72
C HIS A 28 22.04 -2.49 5.98
N TYR A 29 21.05 -3.36 6.00
CA TYR A 29 20.08 -3.46 7.10
C TYR A 29 20.04 -4.83 7.76
N ASN A 30 20.88 -5.77 7.30
CA ASN A 30 20.89 -7.15 7.78
C ASN A 30 19.49 -7.79 7.81
N LEU A 31 18.69 -7.53 6.75
CA LEU A 31 17.35 -8.07 6.59
C LEU A 31 17.40 -9.39 5.82
N LYS A 32 16.57 -10.34 6.25
CA LYS A 32 16.33 -11.57 5.48
C LYS A 32 15.32 -11.25 4.38
N VAL A 33 15.77 -11.22 3.12
CA VAL A 33 14.91 -10.93 1.96
C VAL A 33 15.07 -12.06 0.94
N PHE A 34 13.93 -12.60 0.50
CA PHE A 34 13.88 -13.62 -0.53
C PHE A 34 13.73 -12.97 -1.90
N ASN A 35 14.62 -13.33 -2.84
CA ASN A 35 14.51 -12.89 -4.23
C ASN A 35 13.63 -13.85 -5.03
N GLU A 36 12.33 -13.77 -4.82
CA GLU A 36 11.36 -14.65 -5.45
C GLU A 36 9.97 -14.02 -5.49
N THR A 37 9.07 -14.59 -6.29
CA THR A 37 7.65 -14.19 -6.33
C THR A 37 6.91 -14.69 -5.10
N LEU A 38 5.77 -14.07 -4.81
CA LEU A 38 4.87 -14.51 -3.73
C LEU A 38 4.38 -15.96 -3.97
N GLU A 39 4.08 -16.33 -5.23
CA GLU A 39 3.71 -17.69 -5.62
C GLU A 39 4.79 -18.72 -5.23
N ASN A 40 6.05 -18.45 -5.56
CA ASN A 40 7.14 -19.34 -5.20
C ASN A 40 7.38 -19.39 -3.70
N HIS A 41 7.17 -18.27 -3.02
CA HIS A 41 7.27 -18.21 -1.57
C HIS A 41 6.17 -19.02 -0.88
N ALA A 42 4.94 -18.99 -1.37
CA ALA A 42 3.82 -19.78 -0.84
C ALA A 42 4.11 -21.29 -0.90
N LYS A 43 4.78 -21.77 -1.95
CA LYS A 43 5.20 -23.16 -2.11
C LYS A 43 6.16 -23.64 -1.00
N ARG A 44 6.83 -22.71 -0.29
CA ARG A 44 7.71 -23.04 0.87
C ARG A 44 6.95 -23.45 2.12
N LYS A 45 5.62 -23.18 2.16
CA LYS A 45 4.74 -23.47 3.31
C LYS A 45 5.19 -22.80 4.63
N ILE A 46 5.97 -21.75 4.54
CA ILE A 46 6.34 -20.90 5.68
C ILE A 46 5.11 -20.07 6.05
N LYS A 47 4.81 -20.00 7.36
CA LYS A 47 3.67 -19.27 7.88
C LYS A 47 4.10 -18.00 8.60
N TYR A 48 3.22 -16.99 8.58
CA TYR A 48 3.44 -15.69 9.17
C TYR A 48 2.26 -15.27 10.02
N ASP A 49 2.54 -14.60 11.13
CA ASP A 49 1.51 -13.99 11.98
C ASP A 49 1.00 -12.69 11.36
N VAL A 50 1.88 -11.97 10.65
CA VAL A 50 1.55 -10.72 9.98
C VAL A 50 2.19 -10.69 8.60
N VAL A 51 1.40 -10.37 7.58
CA VAL A 51 1.86 -10.05 6.23
C VAL A 51 1.53 -8.60 5.94
N ILE A 52 2.50 -7.86 5.38
CA ILE A 52 2.35 -6.43 5.05
C ILE A 52 2.64 -6.23 3.57
N MET A 53 1.71 -5.57 2.88
CA MET A 53 1.88 -5.12 1.49
C MET A 53 1.63 -3.60 1.43
N ALA A 54 2.66 -2.84 1.08
CA ALA A 54 2.56 -1.39 1.02
C ALA A 54 2.59 -0.92 -0.44
N ASP A 55 1.46 -0.44 -0.96
CA ASP A 55 1.29 0.06 -2.33
C ASP A 55 1.77 -0.98 -3.37
N VAL A 56 1.23 -2.20 -3.31
CA VAL A 56 1.68 -3.35 -4.11
C VAL A 56 0.54 -4.04 -4.86
N ILE A 57 -0.65 -4.14 -4.24
CA ILE A 57 -1.77 -4.93 -4.80
C ILE A 57 -2.25 -4.43 -6.15
N GLU A 58 -2.16 -3.12 -6.40
CA GLU A 58 -2.53 -2.45 -7.65
C GLU A 58 -1.63 -2.77 -8.84
N HIS A 59 -0.46 -3.33 -8.58
CA HIS A 59 0.53 -3.68 -9.61
C HIS A 59 0.41 -5.11 -10.11
N PHE A 60 -0.32 -5.98 -9.42
CA PHE A 60 -0.48 -7.36 -9.83
C PHE A 60 -1.52 -7.51 -10.95
N SER A 61 -1.24 -8.40 -11.90
CA SER A 61 -2.17 -8.73 -12.98
C SER A 61 -3.38 -9.54 -12.51
N ASP A 62 -3.26 -10.26 -11.40
CA ASP A 62 -4.34 -11.02 -10.77
C ASP A 62 -4.34 -10.84 -9.25
N PRO A 63 -5.05 -9.83 -8.75
CA PRO A 63 -5.15 -9.57 -7.32
C PRO A 63 -5.85 -10.68 -6.53
N PHE A 64 -6.75 -11.45 -7.17
CA PHE A 64 -7.44 -12.58 -6.51
C PHE A 64 -6.45 -13.68 -6.12
N THR A 65 -5.62 -14.12 -7.05
CA THR A 65 -4.58 -15.11 -6.81
C THR A 65 -3.55 -14.62 -5.79
N ILE A 66 -3.23 -13.33 -5.79
CA ILE A 66 -2.32 -12.75 -4.77
C ILE A 66 -2.92 -12.86 -3.37
N ILE A 67 -4.19 -12.50 -3.19
CA ILE A 67 -4.87 -12.62 -1.88
C ILE A 67 -4.98 -14.08 -1.45
N GLU A 68 -5.15 -15.01 -2.38
CA GLU A 68 -5.14 -16.46 -2.11
C GLU A 68 -3.77 -16.91 -1.56
N PHE A 69 -2.66 -16.58 -2.22
CA PHE A 69 -1.32 -16.88 -1.71
C PHE A 69 -1.05 -16.24 -0.35
N ILE A 70 -1.52 -15.01 -0.12
CA ILE A 70 -1.44 -14.38 1.19
C ILE A 70 -2.18 -15.20 2.24
N ASN A 71 -3.41 -15.64 1.94
CA ASN A 71 -4.18 -16.49 2.85
C ASN A 71 -3.47 -17.81 3.13
N GLU A 72 -2.79 -18.40 2.13
CA GLU A 72 -2.00 -19.61 2.31
C GLU A 72 -0.81 -19.43 3.24
N ILE A 73 -0.12 -18.29 3.21
CA ILE A 73 1.07 -18.05 4.06
C ILE A 73 0.74 -17.46 5.43
N LEU A 74 -0.48 -17.01 5.68
CA LEU A 74 -0.92 -16.57 7.00
C LEU A 74 -1.20 -17.75 7.94
N ASN A 75 -0.85 -17.59 9.22
CA ASN A 75 -1.35 -18.43 10.31
C ASN A 75 -2.87 -18.28 10.45
N GLU A 76 -3.54 -19.17 11.22
CA GLU A 76 -5.01 -19.16 11.36
C GLU A 76 -5.54 -17.84 11.94
N ASP A 77 -4.85 -17.21 12.88
CA ASP A 77 -5.19 -15.89 13.42
C ASP A 77 -4.34 -14.77 12.80
N GLY A 78 -3.75 -15.04 11.62
CA GLY A 78 -2.82 -14.15 10.97
C GLY A 78 -3.48 -12.88 10.44
N LEU A 79 -2.73 -11.79 10.44
CA LEU A 79 -3.14 -10.46 10.04
C LEU A 79 -2.51 -10.07 8.70
N LEU A 80 -3.33 -9.69 7.73
CA LEU A 80 -2.90 -8.96 6.53
C LEU A 80 -3.10 -7.47 6.75
N ILE A 81 -2.03 -6.69 6.57
CA ILE A 81 -2.09 -5.22 6.53
C ILE A 81 -1.64 -4.80 5.12
N PHE A 82 -2.46 -4.03 4.42
CA PHE A 82 -2.05 -3.54 3.11
C PHE A 82 -2.54 -2.12 2.86
N THR A 83 -1.78 -1.39 2.05
CA THR A 83 -2.16 -0.05 1.59
C THR A 83 -2.43 -0.08 0.10
N THR A 84 -3.43 0.69 -0.29
CA THR A 84 -3.69 1.06 -1.68
C THR A 84 -4.66 2.25 -1.72
N PHE A 85 -4.77 2.91 -2.87
CA PHE A 85 -5.69 4.02 -3.02
C PHE A 85 -7.14 3.57 -3.26
N ASN A 86 -8.08 4.41 -2.83
CA ASN A 86 -9.51 4.20 -3.00
C ASN A 86 -10.03 5.11 -4.12
N ILE A 87 -10.39 4.51 -5.26
CA ILE A 87 -10.93 5.25 -6.41
C ILE A 87 -12.28 5.92 -6.13
N ASP A 88 -13.02 5.43 -5.12
CA ASP A 88 -14.28 6.01 -4.68
C ASP A 88 -14.13 7.20 -3.71
N SER A 89 -12.88 7.58 -3.37
CA SER A 89 -12.63 8.74 -2.53
C SER A 89 -13.17 10.03 -3.16
N PHE A 90 -13.53 10.99 -2.31
CA PHE A 90 -13.99 12.29 -2.77
C PHE A 90 -12.96 13.00 -3.66
N TYR A 91 -11.69 12.91 -3.29
CA TYR A 91 -10.60 13.49 -4.06
C TYR A 91 -10.45 12.85 -5.44
N ALA A 92 -10.52 11.52 -5.54
CA ALA A 92 -10.47 10.81 -6.81
C ALA A 92 -11.65 11.20 -7.72
N LYS A 93 -12.86 11.34 -7.16
CA LYS A 93 -14.06 11.75 -7.91
C LYS A 93 -13.98 13.17 -8.45
N ILE A 94 -13.47 14.12 -7.65
CA ILE A 94 -13.31 15.52 -8.10
C ILE A 94 -12.24 15.64 -9.18
N THR A 95 -11.11 14.97 -9.01
CA THR A 95 -9.98 15.05 -9.95
C THR A 95 -10.22 14.26 -11.23
N GLY A 96 -11.07 13.24 -11.19
CA GLY A 96 -11.41 12.41 -12.34
C GLY A 96 -10.18 11.91 -13.09
N ARG A 97 -10.06 12.21 -14.38
CA ARG A 97 -8.90 11.79 -15.20
C ARG A 97 -7.57 12.40 -14.76
N ASN A 98 -7.59 13.44 -13.95
CA ASN A 98 -6.39 14.08 -13.40
C ASN A 98 -6.01 13.53 -12.02
N TYR A 99 -6.67 12.45 -11.58
CA TYR A 99 -6.30 11.78 -10.33
C TYR A 99 -4.85 11.30 -10.40
N HIS A 100 -4.04 11.75 -9.46
CA HIS A 100 -2.58 11.61 -9.54
C HIS A 100 -2.08 10.16 -9.42
N TRP A 101 -2.92 9.24 -8.96
CA TRP A 101 -2.63 7.80 -8.92
C TRP A 101 -2.97 7.08 -10.23
N ILE A 102 -3.53 7.75 -11.23
CA ILE A 102 -3.69 7.17 -12.57
C ILE A 102 -2.32 7.15 -13.23
N LEU A 103 -1.62 6.03 -13.06
CA LEU A 103 -0.24 5.82 -13.52
C LEU A 103 -0.19 4.59 -14.45
N PRO A 104 0.69 4.58 -15.47
CA PRO A 104 0.74 3.48 -16.45
C PRO A 104 1.02 2.10 -15.86
N PHE A 105 1.64 2.03 -14.68
CA PHE A 105 1.99 0.79 -13.99
C PHE A 105 0.98 0.36 -12.91
N HIS A 106 -0.08 1.14 -12.66
CA HIS A 106 -1.22 0.73 -11.84
C HIS A 106 -2.23 0.01 -12.72
N LEU A 107 -2.31 -1.29 -12.59
CA LEU A 107 -3.20 -2.13 -13.41
C LEU A 107 -4.64 -2.11 -12.89
N PHE A 108 -4.82 -1.88 -11.60
CA PHE A 108 -6.12 -1.87 -10.95
C PHE A 108 -6.35 -0.61 -10.11
N TYR A 109 -7.62 -0.23 -10.04
CA TYR A 109 -8.11 0.89 -9.22
C TYR A 109 -9.26 0.38 -8.37
N PHE A 110 -9.00 0.19 -7.08
CA PHE A 110 -9.93 -0.47 -6.19
C PHE A 110 -10.87 0.52 -5.48
N SER A 111 -12.11 0.07 -5.27
CA SER A 111 -12.98 0.63 -4.25
C SER A 111 -12.88 -0.18 -2.95
N ASN A 112 -13.28 0.43 -1.84
CA ASN A 112 -13.39 -0.31 -0.57
C ASN A 112 -14.30 -1.54 -0.68
N LYS A 113 -15.39 -1.43 -1.47
CA LYS A 113 -16.32 -2.52 -1.72
C LYS A 113 -15.65 -3.66 -2.48
N THR A 114 -14.91 -3.35 -3.54
CA THR A 114 -14.21 -4.35 -4.36
C THR A 114 -13.17 -5.11 -3.52
N LEU A 115 -12.36 -4.40 -2.72
CA LEU A 115 -11.36 -5.05 -1.87
C LEU A 115 -11.98 -5.94 -0.81
N ARG A 116 -13.11 -5.52 -0.19
CA ARG A 116 -13.85 -6.38 0.74
C ARG A 116 -14.34 -7.66 0.08
N SER A 117 -14.86 -7.57 -1.17
CA SER A 117 -15.31 -8.75 -1.92
C SER A 117 -14.15 -9.69 -2.22
N ILE A 118 -13.04 -9.17 -2.79
CA ILE A 118 -11.86 -9.98 -3.13
C ILE A 118 -11.31 -10.70 -1.90
N CYS A 119 -11.14 -9.98 -0.79
CA CYS A 119 -10.64 -10.56 0.45
C CYS A 119 -11.60 -11.62 1.00
N PHE A 120 -12.90 -11.33 1.04
CA PHE A 120 -13.91 -12.24 1.59
C PHE A 120 -13.99 -13.55 0.80
N GLU A 121 -13.97 -13.48 -0.53
CA GLU A 121 -13.96 -14.65 -1.41
C GLU A 121 -12.71 -15.54 -1.23
N ARG A 122 -11.67 -15.00 -0.62
CA ARG A 122 -10.42 -15.72 -0.29
C ARG A 122 -10.24 -15.93 1.22
N ASN A 123 -11.34 -16.00 1.98
CA ASN A 123 -11.38 -16.25 3.41
C ASN A 123 -10.59 -15.24 4.26
N LEU A 124 -10.54 -13.98 3.83
CA LEU A 124 -10.01 -12.86 4.60
C LEU A 124 -11.11 -11.82 4.84
N GLU A 125 -11.29 -11.39 6.08
CA GLU A 125 -12.26 -10.35 6.45
C GLU A 125 -11.52 -9.02 6.70
N ILE A 126 -11.83 -7.99 5.90
CA ILE A 126 -11.38 -6.62 6.21
C ILE A 126 -12.24 -6.09 7.36
N PHE A 127 -11.70 -6.11 8.57
CA PHE A 127 -12.39 -5.66 9.78
C PHE A 127 -12.16 -4.19 10.10
N LYS A 128 -11.08 -3.58 9.57
CA LYS A 128 -10.77 -2.17 9.79
C LYS A 128 -10.18 -1.54 8.53
N ILE A 129 -10.57 -0.31 8.26
CA ILE A 129 -9.97 0.57 7.25
C ILE A 129 -9.62 1.87 7.95
N SER A 130 -8.41 2.37 7.76
CA SER A 130 -7.99 3.69 8.21
C SER A 130 -7.37 4.46 7.04
N ASN A 131 -7.45 5.78 7.11
CA ASN A 131 -6.82 6.61 6.11
C ASN A 131 -5.34 6.82 6.45
N ASP A 132 -4.50 6.85 5.43
CA ASP A 132 -3.11 7.25 5.58
C ASP A 132 -2.97 8.77 5.45
N THR A 133 -2.05 9.32 6.23
CA THR A 133 -1.70 10.74 6.20
C THR A 133 -0.28 10.88 5.69
N ARG A 134 -0.13 11.56 4.57
CA ARG A 134 1.18 11.76 3.95
C ARG A 134 1.75 13.12 4.32
N THR A 135 3.03 13.11 4.68
CA THR A 135 3.80 14.35 4.81
C THR A 135 4.32 14.73 3.44
N VAL A 136 3.87 15.86 2.93
CA VAL A 136 4.28 16.40 1.63
C VAL A 136 4.90 17.77 1.78
N SER A 137 5.88 18.10 0.94
CA SER A 137 6.41 19.45 0.93
C SER A 137 5.37 20.41 0.32
N VAL A 138 5.30 21.61 0.86
CA VAL A 138 4.45 22.67 0.30
C VAL A 138 4.82 22.97 -1.15
N TYR A 139 6.11 22.90 -1.48
CA TYR A 139 6.58 23.05 -2.85
C TYR A 139 5.94 22.02 -3.80
N TYR A 140 5.96 20.72 -3.41
CA TYR A 140 5.32 19.67 -4.21
C TYR A 140 3.81 19.89 -4.37
N LEU A 141 3.15 20.31 -3.30
CA LEU A 141 1.71 20.62 -3.36
C LEU A 141 1.42 21.77 -4.34
N LEU A 142 2.22 22.83 -4.28
CA LEU A 142 2.08 23.97 -5.24
C LEU A 142 2.30 23.52 -6.68
N GLU A 143 3.23 22.60 -6.96
CA GLU A 143 3.41 22.03 -8.30
C GLU A 143 2.18 21.27 -8.79
N LYS A 144 1.54 20.51 -7.91
CA LYS A 144 0.29 19.81 -8.25
C LYS A 144 -0.87 20.77 -8.48
N LEU A 145 -1.03 21.78 -7.62
CA LEU A 145 -2.06 22.81 -7.76
C LEU A 145 -1.88 23.61 -9.04
N GLU A 146 -0.66 23.91 -9.44
CA GLU A 146 -0.35 24.60 -10.70
C GLU A 146 -0.87 23.83 -11.93
N LYS A 147 -0.78 22.48 -11.89
CA LYS A 147 -1.32 21.63 -12.96
C LYS A 147 -2.84 21.57 -12.97
N ILE A 148 -3.47 21.56 -11.79
CA ILE A 148 -4.93 21.49 -11.64
C ILE A 148 -5.56 22.84 -11.98
N PHE A 149 -4.92 23.96 -11.60
CA PHE A 149 -5.41 25.32 -11.77
C PHE A 149 -4.45 26.19 -12.61
N PRO A 150 -4.32 25.93 -13.92
CA PRO A 150 -3.34 26.62 -14.76
C PRO A 150 -3.54 28.16 -14.80
N LYS A 151 -4.77 28.64 -14.59
CA LYS A 151 -5.07 30.08 -14.51
C LYS A 151 -4.42 30.78 -13.31
N LEU A 152 -4.10 30.04 -12.25
CA LEU A 152 -3.46 30.54 -11.02
C LEU A 152 -1.93 30.32 -11.01
N LYS A 153 -1.37 29.88 -12.11
CA LYS A 153 0.06 29.54 -12.23
C LYS A 153 0.99 30.64 -11.73
N LEU A 154 0.73 31.90 -12.10
CA LEU A 154 1.57 33.02 -11.67
C LEU A 154 1.57 33.22 -10.16
N ILE A 155 0.43 32.98 -9.50
CA ILE A 155 0.31 33.05 -8.03
C ILE A 155 1.14 31.95 -7.39
N PHE A 156 1.02 30.71 -7.87
CA PHE A 156 1.80 29.58 -7.35
C PHE A 156 3.30 29.78 -7.56
N LEU A 157 3.73 30.31 -8.71
CA LEU A 157 5.13 30.65 -8.96
C LEU A 157 5.65 31.73 -8.03
N ALA A 158 4.85 32.74 -7.69
CA ALA A 158 5.23 33.78 -6.73
C ALA A 158 5.40 33.17 -5.31
N ILE A 159 4.49 32.29 -4.89
CA ILE A 159 4.58 31.61 -3.59
C ILE A 159 5.83 30.71 -3.52
N LYS A 160 6.15 29.97 -4.58
CA LYS A 160 7.36 29.11 -4.66
C LYS A 160 8.66 29.90 -4.49
N LYS A 161 8.70 31.19 -4.80
CA LYS A 161 9.88 32.05 -4.59
C LYS A 161 10.12 32.41 -3.13
N ILE A 162 9.14 32.20 -2.27
CA ILE A 162 9.25 32.49 -0.84
C ILE A 162 9.99 31.32 -0.17
N LYS A 163 11.24 31.52 0.20
CA LYS A 163 12.14 30.49 0.73
C LYS A 163 11.58 29.67 1.89
N ILE A 164 10.70 30.27 2.72
CA ILE A 164 10.10 29.59 3.88
C ILE A 164 9.23 28.39 3.47
N PHE A 165 8.60 28.42 2.31
CA PHE A 165 7.74 27.34 1.83
C PHE A 165 8.52 26.18 1.19
N ASN A 166 9.80 26.37 0.85
CA ASN A 166 10.60 25.33 0.19
C ASN A 166 10.93 24.16 1.13
N ASN A 167 11.06 24.45 2.43
CA ASN A 167 11.41 23.46 3.45
C ASN A 167 10.21 23.13 4.38
N LEU A 168 9.04 23.68 4.11
CA LEU A 168 7.85 23.43 4.91
C LEU A 168 7.18 22.13 4.44
N ASN A 169 7.04 21.21 5.37
CA ASN A 169 6.28 19.99 5.18
C ASN A 169 4.95 20.08 5.92
N ILE A 170 3.89 19.65 5.28
CA ILE A 170 2.55 19.59 5.87
C ILE A 170 1.99 18.18 5.78
N ASN A 171 1.20 17.81 6.76
CA ASN A 171 0.48 16.56 6.74
C ASN A 171 -0.83 16.73 5.96
N VAL A 172 -0.97 16.00 4.87
CA VAL A 172 -2.15 16.03 4.01
C VAL A 172 -2.81 14.66 4.06
N ASN A 173 -4.10 14.65 4.36
CA ASN A 173 -4.96 13.50 4.21
C ASN A 173 -6.04 13.83 3.18
N LEU A 174 -5.94 13.22 2.01
CA LEU A 174 -6.92 13.38 0.92
C LEU A 174 -8.01 12.30 0.99
N PHE A 175 -7.96 11.43 2.03
CA PHE A 175 -8.89 10.31 2.23
C PHE A 175 -8.94 9.34 1.04
N ASP A 176 -7.90 9.32 0.24
CA ASP A 176 -7.79 8.51 -0.97
C ASP A 176 -6.82 7.34 -0.83
N LEU A 177 -5.88 7.40 0.11
CA LEU A 177 -4.99 6.31 0.46
C LEU A 177 -5.47 5.66 1.76
N ASN A 178 -5.74 4.36 1.69
CA ASN A 178 -6.26 3.62 2.83
C ASN A 178 -5.28 2.54 3.28
N ILE A 179 -5.30 2.27 4.58
CA ILE A 179 -4.68 1.12 5.22
C ILE A 179 -5.80 0.14 5.56
N TYR A 180 -5.71 -1.07 5.02
CA TYR A 180 -6.66 -2.14 5.24
C TYR A 180 -6.08 -3.16 6.21
N TYR A 181 -6.90 -3.59 7.15
CA TYR A 181 -6.56 -4.62 8.13
C TYR A 181 -7.53 -5.79 7.91
N ALA A 182 -7.00 -6.92 7.48
CA ALA A 182 -7.78 -8.12 7.24
C ALA A 182 -7.21 -9.29 8.04
N ARG A 183 -8.10 -10.18 8.49
CA ARG A 183 -7.76 -11.41 9.22
C ARG A 183 -8.38 -12.60 8.52
N LYS A 184 -7.81 -13.78 8.74
CA LYS A 184 -8.42 -15.03 8.32
C LYS A 184 -9.79 -15.20 8.93
N ILE A 185 -10.73 -15.63 8.10
CA ILE A 185 -12.05 -16.10 8.57
C ILE A 185 -11.82 -17.54 9.04
N SER A 186 -11.85 -17.75 10.35
CA SER A 186 -11.85 -19.09 10.92
C SER A 186 -13.03 -19.86 10.31
N LYS A 187 -12.78 -20.99 9.64
CA LYS A 187 -13.84 -21.93 9.30
C LYS A 187 -14.34 -22.46 10.64
N LYS A 188 -15.42 -21.88 11.18
CA LYS A 188 -16.18 -22.60 12.20
C LYS A 188 -16.52 -23.94 11.55
N HIS A 189 -16.05 -25.02 12.14
CA HIS A 189 -16.60 -26.34 11.88
C HIS A 189 -18.10 -26.23 12.15
N ASN A 190 -18.89 -26.18 11.08
CA ASN A 190 -20.28 -26.53 11.14
C ASN A 190 -20.30 -28.07 11.16
N ASP A 191 -19.92 -28.63 12.29
CA ASP A 191 -20.28 -29.98 12.68
C ASP A 191 -21.59 -29.83 13.46
N ASP A 192 -22.71 -29.87 12.72
CA ASP A 192 -24.06 -30.21 13.19
C ASP A 192 -24.77 -30.95 12.05
#